data_a248b9ad802be8c51b79801188d3628b
#
_entry.id   a248b9ad802be8c51b79801188d3628b
#
_cell.length_a   1.000
_cell.length_b   1.000
_cell.length_c   1.000
_cell.angle_alpha   90.00
_cell.angle_beta   90.00
_cell.angle_gamma   90.00
#
_symmetry.space_group_name_H-M   'P 1'
#
loop_
_entity.id
_entity.type
_entity.pdbx_description
1 polymer ?
#
loop_
_entity_poly.entity_id
_entity_poly.type
_entity_poly.pdbx_seq_one_letter_code
_entity_poly.pdbx_strand_id
1 'polypeptide(L)'
;MKVIDIKNASYSYPNCENNVINNLSLTVNEGEFLCVLGENGSGKSTLSRLINGLLLPTVGDVTVFDMNTKDKKLAYEIRKQVGMVFQNPDNQMVATIVEDDVAFGPENIGVKREEIEDRINFALDAVNMQKFRRVAGQKLSGGQKQRVAIAGALAVMPKILILDESTAMLDPLGREEVLNVVKSLNKSGMTVILITHYMDEAVSADRVVVLKKGEIALEGKPLDVFMNPKIKDCALELPRALYISSKLKELGIPLKENHLTKESLAEELCKLFQKA
;
A
#
# COMPACT_ATOMS: atom_id res chain seq x y z
N MET A 1 0.25 18.77 3.63
CA MET A 1 1.70 18.96 3.91
C MET A 1 2.48 17.82 3.26
N LYS A 2 3.73 18.05 2.77
CA LYS A 2 4.58 16.98 2.26
C LYS A 2 5.12 16.15 3.43
N VAL A 3 4.89 14.84 3.42
CA VAL A 3 5.34 13.92 4.48
C VAL A 3 6.47 12.99 4.04
N ILE A 4 6.61 12.75 2.72
CA ILE A 4 7.75 12.06 2.13
C ILE A 4 8.27 12.91 0.98
N ASP A 5 9.59 13.07 0.91
CA ASP A 5 10.28 13.74 -0.19
C ASP A 5 11.52 12.94 -0.60
N ILE A 6 11.46 12.37 -1.79
CA ILE A 6 12.56 11.62 -2.40
C ILE A 6 13.13 12.49 -3.51
N LYS A 7 14.45 12.76 -3.45
CA LYS A 7 15.14 13.61 -4.41
C LYS A 7 16.27 12.85 -5.08
N ASN A 8 16.11 12.58 -6.37
CA ASN A 8 17.11 11.95 -7.24
C ASN A 8 17.75 10.71 -6.60
N ALA A 9 16.93 9.92 -5.89
CA ALA A 9 17.41 8.74 -5.18
C ALA A 9 17.78 7.62 -6.15
N SER A 10 18.96 7.03 -5.94
CA SER A 10 19.38 5.81 -6.59
C SER A 10 19.82 4.79 -5.55
N TYR A 11 19.62 3.53 -5.85
CA TYR A 11 20.01 2.43 -4.96
C TYR A 11 20.39 1.19 -5.75
N SER A 12 21.50 0.56 -5.36
CA SER A 12 21.91 -0.79 -5.78
C SER A 12 22.14 -1.68 -4.57
N TYR A 13 21.78 -2.97 -4.70
CA TYR A 13 22.14 -3.95 -3.67
C TYR A 13 23.64 -4.25 -3.72
N PRO A 14 24.25 -4.65 -2.58
CA PRO A 14 25.62 -5.09 -2.56
C PRO A 14 25.87 -6.18 -3.61
N ASN A 15 26.99 -6.10 -4.32
CA ASN A 15 27.37 -7.02 -5.38
C ASN A 15 26.48 -7.03 -6.65
N CYS A 16 25.62 -6.03 -6.83
CA CYS A 16 24.86 -5.82 -8.06
C CYS A 16 25.46 -4.64 -8.83
N GLU A 17 25.77 -4.83 -10.12
CA GLU A 17 26.30 -3.76 -10.99
C GLU A 17 25.24 -2.73 -11.35
N ASN A 18 23.99 -3.13 -11.41
CA ASN A 18 22.89 -2.25 -11.82
C ASN A 18 22.12 -1.69 -10.63
N ASN A 19 21.72 -0.45 -10.75
CA ASN A 19 20.80 0.15 -9.80
C ASN A 19 19.39 -0.48 -9.92
N VAL A 20 18.76 -0.72 -8.78
CA VAL A 20 17.37 -1.15 -8.70
C VAL A 20 16.43 0.06 -8.64
N ILE A 21 16.89 1.18 -8.10
CA ILE A 21 16.23 2.49 -8.19
C ILE A 21 17.19 3.43 -8.90
N ASN A 22 16.69 4.17 -9.90
CA ASN A 22 17.48 5.04 -10.77
C ASN A 22 16.93 6.46 -10.73
N ASN A 23 17.71 7.40 -10.15
CA ASN A 23 17.40 8.84 -10.15
C ASN A 23 15.93 9.18 -9.88
N LEU A 24 15.29 8.44 -8.95
CA LEU A 24 13.88 8.56 -8.66
C LEU A 24 13.61 9.77 -7.79
N SER A 25 12.63 10.59 -8.19
CA SER A 25 12.10 11.69 -7.38
C SER A 25 10.59 11.50 -7.20
N LEU A 26 10.13 11.53 -5.95
CA LEU A 26 8.72 11.31 -5.60
C LEU A 26 8.39 12.08 -4.33
N THR A 27 7.23 12.69 -4.29
CA THR A 27 6.69 13.33 -3.07
C THR A 27 5.39 12.67 -2.68
N VAL A 28 5.13 12.53 -1.38
CA VAL A 28 3.84 12.07 -0.85
C VAL A 28 3.31 13.10 0.14
N ASN A 29 2.04 13.42 0.03
CA ASN A 29 1.38 14.38 0.90
C ASN A 29 0.68 13.69 2.09
N GLU A 30 0.46 14.44 3.15
CA GLU A 30 -0.28 13.97 4.32
C GLU A 30 -1.71 13.59 3.94
N GLY A 31 -2.17 12.45 4.43
CA GLY A 31 -3.49 11.90 4.15
C GLY A 31 -3.66 11.35 2.72
N GLU A 32 -2.63 11.37 1.89
CA GLU A 32 -2.70 10.85 0.52
C GLU A 32 -2.76 9.32 0.51
N PHE A 33 -3.59 8.76 -0.35
CA PHE A 33 -3.57 7.36 -0.74
C PHE A 33 -2.80 7.21 -2.06
N LEU A 34 -1.52 6.87 -1.97
CA LEU A 34 -0.66 6.60 -3.11
C LEU A 34 -0.64 5.10 -3.43
N CYS A 35 -0.87 4.73 -4.69
CA CYS A 35 -0.64 3.37 -5.16
C CYS A 35 0.61 3.30 -6.06
N VAL A 36 1.50 2.35 -5.77
CA VAL A 36 2.70 2.10 -6.56
C VAL A 36 2.55 0.78 -7.30
N LEU A 37 2.48 0.86 -8.62
CA LEU A 37 2.36 -0.26 -9.55
C LEU A 37 3.69 -0.53 -10.27
N GLY A 38 3.81 -1.70 -10.88
CA GLY A 38 4.95 -2.07 -11.73
C GLY A 38 5.16 -3.58 -11.76
N GLU A 39 5.94 -4.04 -12.72
CA GLU A 39 6.34 -5.45 -12.84
C GLU A 39 7.16 -5.94 -11.64
N ASN A 40 7.27 -7.25 -11.51
CA ASN A 40 8.21 -7.86 -10.56
C ASN A 40 9.64 -7.42 -10.91
N GLY A 41 10.39 -7.00 -9.88
CA GLY A 41 11.75 -6.47 -10.07
C GLY A 41 11.81 -5.00 -10.52
N SER A 42 10.70 -4.27 -10.66
CA SER A 42 10.71 -2.85 -11.02
C SER A 42 11.24 -1.90 -9.94
N GLY A 43 11.46 -2.40 -8.71
CA GLY A 43 11.99 -1.60 -7.58
C GLY A 43 10.96 -1.23 -6.51
N LYS A 44 9.70 -1.67 -6.59
CA LYS A 44 8.62 -1.30 -5.64
C LYS A 44 8.97 -1.57 -4.18
N SER A 45 9.35 -2.80 -3.84
CA SER A 45 9.71 -3.16 -2.46
C SER A 45 11.04 -2.53 -2.02
N THR A 46 11.91 -2.17 -2.95
CA THR A 46 13.12 -1.39 -2.63
C THR A 46 12.73 0.04 -2.26
N LEU A 47 11.80 0.64 -3.01
CA LEU A 47 11.26 1.97 -2.71
C LEU A 47 10.62 2.02 -1.32
N SER A 48 9.78 1.04 -0.95
CA SER A 48 9.17 1.00 0.39
C SER A 48 10.21 0.93 1.51
N ARG A 49 11.27 0.14 1.31
CA ARG A 49 12.36 0.01 2.28
C ARG A 49 13.25 1.26 2.37
N LEU A 50 13.39 2.01 1.29
CA LEU A 50 14.06 3.32 1.30
C LEU A 50 13.25 4.34 2.11
N ILE A 51 11.93 4.36 1.95
CA ILE A 51 11.03 5.26 2.69
C ILE A 51 11.05 4.94 4.19
N ASN A 52 11.02 3.67 4.57
CA ASN A 52 11.05 3.26 5.98
C ASN A 52 12.48 3.35 6.61
N GLY A 53 13.51 3.67 5.82
CA GLY A 53 14.89 3.71 6.29
C GLY A 53 15.48 2.33 6.63
N LEU A 54 14.93 1.24 6.09
CA LEU A 54 15.52 -0.11 6.12
C LEU A 54 16.68 -0.21 5.13
N LEU A 55 16.58 0.51 4.01
CA LEU A 55 17.64 0.71 3.04
C LEU A 55 17.95 2.20 2.95
N LEU A 56 19.20 2.52 2.65
CA LEU A 56 19.64 3.92 2.49
C LEU A 56 20.01 4.17 1.03
N PRO A 57 19.60 5.29 0.41
CA PRO A 57 19.93 5.56 -0.96
C PRO A 57 21.45 5.74 -1.13
N THR A 58 22.02 5.19 -2.20
CA THR A 58 23.44 5.35 -2.55
C THR A 58 23.72 6.76 -3.09
N VAL A 59 22.75 7.34 -3.81
CA VAL A 59 22.78 8.71 -4.33
C VAL A 59 21.42 9.36 -4.03
N GLY A 60 21.40 10.69 -3.92
CA GLY A 60 20.17 11.45 -3.61
C GLY A 60 19.74 11.29 -2.15
N ASP A 61 18.56 11.76 -1.82
CA ASP A 61 18.05 11.80 -0.46
C ASP A 61 16.61 11.31 -0.37
N VAL A 62 16.29 10.68 0.77
CA VAL A 62 14.92 10.33 1.16
C VAL A 62 14.66 10.96 2.52
N THR A 63 13.62 11.81 2.61
CA THR A 63 13.20 12.43 3.86
C THR A 63 11.76 12.05 4.20
N VAL A 64 11.51 11.83 5.47
CA VAL A 64 10.19 11.53 6.03
C VAL A 64 9.94 12.51 7.18
N PHE A 65 8.90 13.35 7.07
CA PHE A 65 8.66 14.47 8.00
C PHE A 65 9.93 15.29 8.24
N ASP A 66 10.61 15.69 7.16
CA ASP A 66 11.90 16.41 7.15
C ASP A 66 13.09 15.68 7.79
N MET A 67 12.91 14.43 8.26
CA MET A 67 13.97 13.57 8.77
C MET A 67 14.64 12.80 7.63
N ASN A 68 15.94 13.01 7.41
CA ASN A 68 16.69 12.28 6.37
C ASN A 68 16.97 10.84 6.83
N THR A 69 16.64 9.86 5.99
CA THR A 69 16.85 8.43 6.30
C THR A 69 18.32 8.03 6.46
N LYS A 70 19.25 8.82 5.91
CA LYS A 70 20.70 8.61 6.08
C LYS A 70 21.22 8.97 7.48
N ASP A 71 20.48 9.78 8.25
CA ASP A 71 20.85 10.08 9.63
C ASP A 71 20.43 8.92 10.54
N LYS A 72 21.44 8.12 10.94
CA LYS A 72 21.23 6.97 11.83
C LYS A 72 20.58 7.33 13.17
N LYS A 73 20.73 8.57 13.66
CA LYS A 73 20.11 9.02 14.89
C LYS A 73 18.60 9.18 14.77
N LEU A 74 18.11 9.47 13.55
CA LEU A 74 16.69 9.65 13.25
C LEU A 74 15.98 8.36 12.81
N ALA A 75 16.73 7.28 12.54
CA ALA A 75 16.18 6.02 12.03
C ALA A 75 15.05 5.45 12.92
N TYR A 76 15.17 5.58 14.23
CA TYR A 76 14.17 5.14 15.18
C TYR A 76 12.90 5.98 15.09
N GLU A 77 13.03 7.30 15.05
CA GLU A 77 11.89 8.22 14.94
C GLU A 77 11.17 8.07 13.59
N ILE A 78 11.92 7.88 12.50
CA ILE A 78 11.33 7.59 11.18
C ILE A 78 10.48 6.32 11.25
N ARG A 79 10.99 5.22 11.83
CA ARG A 79 10.27 3.94 11.92
C ARG A 79 9.03 3.99 12.81
N LYS A 80 9.01 4.88 13.79
CA LYS A 80 7.78 5.16 14.57
C LYS A 80 6.70 5.82 13.73
N GLN A 81 7.09 6.69 12.77
CA GLN A 81 6.14 7.41 11.91
C GLN A 81 5.66 6.56 10.73
N VAL A 82 6.42 5.51 10.34
CA VAL A 82 6.16 4.70 9.14
C VAL A 82 5.94 3.24 9.53
N GLY A 83 4.70 2.84 9.65
CA GLY A 83 4.32 1.42 9.76
C GLY A 83 4.49 0.72 8.42
N MET A 84 5.02 -0.50 8.44
CA MET A 84 5.22 -1.30 7.24
C MET A 84 4.65 -2.71 7.41
N VAL A 85 3.87 -3.15 6.42
CA VAL A 85 3.29 -4.49 6.35
C VAL A 85 3.84 -5.19 5.12
N PHE A 86 4.42 -6.38 5.31
CA PHE A 86 5.08 -7.15 4.26
C PHE A 86 4.12 -8.14 3.57
N GLN A 87 4.57 -8.68 2.45
CA GLN A 87 3.81 -9.60 1.60
C GLN A 87 3.34 -10.86 2.35
N ASN A 88 4.21 -11.46 3.15
CA ASN A 88 3.90 -12.69 3.89
C ASN A 88 3.67 -12.41 5.37
N PRO A 89 2.41 -12.50 5.87
CA PRO A 89 2.10 -12.24 7.26
C PRO A 89 2.71 -13.27 8.22
N ASP A 90 2.95 -14.52 7.79
CA ASP A 90 3.57 -15.55 8.63
C ASP A 90 5.01 -15.18 9.02
N ASN A 91 5.73 -14.45 8.16
CA ASN A 91 7.08 -13.99 8.44
C ASN A 91 7.11 -12.74 9.35
N GLN A 92 5.96 -12.10 9.56
CA GLN A 92 5.84 -10.88 10.34
C GLN A 92 5.36 -11.15 11.76
N MET A 93 4.58 -12.23 11.96
CA MET A 93 4.11 -12.61 13.30
C MET A 93 5.27 -13.10 14.18
N VAL A 94 5.41 -12.49 15.35
CA VAL A 94 6.50 -12.76 16.32
C VAL A 94 5.99 -13.48 17.58
N ALA A 95 4.68 -13.40 17.87
CA ALA A 95 4.06 -14.04 19.02
C ALA A 95 3.05 -15.10 18.64
N THR A 96 2.73 -15.98 19.59
CA THR A 96 1.79 -17.08 19.36
C THR A 96 0.34 -16.62 19.38
N ILE A 97 0.01 -15.64 20.23
CA ILE A 97 -1.34 -15.11 20.44
C ILE A 97 -1.45 -13.72 19.79
N VAL A 98 -2.60 -13.42 19.21
CA VAL A 98 -2.83 -12.16 18.47
C VAL A 98 -2.56 -10.92 19.33
N GLU A 99 -3.03 -10.86 20.58
CA GLU A 99 -2.82 -9.69 21.43
C GLU A 99 -1.35 -9.44 21.74
N ASP A 100 -0.58 -10.51 21.97
CA ASP A 100 0.85 -10.42 22.26
C ASP A 100 1.63 -9.96 21.02
N ASP A 101 1.19 -10.40 19.83
CA ASP A 101 1.79 -9.99 18.56
C ASP A 101 1.56 -8.50 18.28
N VAL A 102 0.34 -8.01 18.55
CA VAL A 102 -0.01 -6.58 18.40
C VAL A 102 0.68 -5.73 19.47
N ALA A 103 0.88 -6.24 20.69
CA ALA A 103 1.59 -5.57 21.77
C ALA A 103 3.08 -5.35 21.48
N PHE A 104 3.69 -6.24 20.70
CA PHE A 104 5.13 -6.28 20.45
C PHE A 104 5.69 -4.93 19.96
N GLY A 105 5.01 -4.27 19.02
CA GLY A 105 5.43 -2.97 18.50
C GLY A 105 5.48 -1.88 19.59
N PRO A 106 4.37 -1.61 20.29
CA PRO A 106 4.31 -0.67 21.40
C PRO A 106 5.34 -0.95 22.51
N GLU A 107 5.54 -2.21 22.90
CA GLU A 107 6.53 -2.60 23.90
C GLU A 107 7.95 -2.23 23.47
N ASN A 108 8.31 -2.52 22.20
CA ASN A 108 9.63 -2.22 21.66
C ASN A 108 9.94 -0.72 21.57
N ILE A 109 8.92 0.11 21.39
CA ILE A 109 9.08 1.58 21.36
C ILE A 109 8.96 2.21 22.75
N GLY A 110 8.85 1.40 23.81
CA GLY A 110 8.83 1.87 25.19
C GLY A 110 7.55 2.59 25.59
N VAL A 111 6.40 2.21 25.01
CA VAL A 111 5.09 2.72 25.44
C VAL A 111 4.81 2.28 26.87
N LYS A 112 4.25 3.16 27.69
CA LYS A 112 3.88 2.85 29.05
C LYS A 112 2.85 1.72 29.10
N ARG A 113 2.99 0.84 30.07
CA ARG A 113 2.13 -0.35 30.20
C ARG A 113 0.64 -0.03 30.22
N GLU A 114 0.27 1.11 30.85
CA GLU A 114 -1.10 1.58 30.96
C GLU A 114 -1.71 1.98 29.60
N GLU A 115 -0.87 2.39 28.64
CA GLU A 115 -1.30 2.82 27.30
C GLU A 115 -1.31 1.65 26.28
N ILE A 116 -0.60 0.54 26.54
CA ILE A 116 -0.49 -0.58 25.59
C ILE A 116 -1.85 -1.21 25.34
N GLU A 117 -2.66 -1.40 26.39
CA GLU A 117 -4.00 -1.97 26.29
C GLU A 117 -4.91 -1.16 25.34
N ASP A 118 -4.89 0.17 25.48
CA ASP A 118 -5.67 1.07 24.63
C ASP A 118 -5.22 1.01 23.17
N ARG A 119 -3.91 0.89 22.92
CA ARG A 119 -3.34 0.75 21.58
C ARG A 119 -3.69 -0.57 20.92
N ILE A 120 -3.67 -1.68 21.69
CA ILE A 120 -4.12 -3.00 21.20
C ILE A 120 -5.59 -2.93 20.82
N ASN A 121 -6.44 -2.38 21.70
CA ASN A 121 -7.87 -2.24 21.44
C ASN A 121 -8.13 -1.42 20.18
N PHE A 122 -7.52 -0.23 20.07
CA PHE A 122 -7.61 0.61 18.87
C PHE A 122 -7.20 -0.15 17.61
N ALA A 123 -6.04 -0.81 17.64
CA ALA A 123 -5.50 -1.50 16.47
C ALA A 123 -6.36 -2.68 16.03
N LEU A 124 -6.82 -3.52 16.98
CA LEU A 124 -7.69 -4.67 16.68
C LEU A 124 -9.10 -4.24 16.21
N ASP A 125 -9.64 -3.16 16.76
CA ASP A 125 -10.92 -2.60 16.30
C ASP A 125 -10.82 -2.05 14.88
N ALA A 126 -9.77 -1.31 14.57
CA ALA A 126 -9.54 -0.74 13.24
C ALA A 126 -9.52 -1.79 12.12
N VAL A 127 -9.10 -3.01 12.44
CA VAL A 127 -9.01 -4.12 11.46
C VAL A 127 -10.11 -5.19 11.65
N ASN A 128 -11.09 -4.96 12.53
CA ASN A 128 -12.18 -5.90 12.87
C ASN A 128 -11.67 -7.27 13.40
N MET A 129 -10.63 -7.26 14.24
CA MET A 129 -10.00 -8.47 14.77
C MET A 129 -10.16 -8.69 16.28
N GLN A 130 -10.97 -7.89 17.00
CA GLN A 130 -11.19 -8.01 18.44
C GLN A 130 -11.64 -9.42 18.87
N LYS A 131 -12.51 -10.07 18.09
CA LYS A 131 -13.00 -11.43 18.37
C LYS A 131 -11.88 -12.47 18.38
N PHE A 132 -10.76 -12.16 17.73
CA PHE A 132 -9.62 -13.06 17.59
C PHE A 132 -8.47 -12.71 18.53
N ARG A 133 -8.66 -11.75 19.42
CA ARG A 133 -7.63 -11.20 20.32
C ARG A 133 -6.82 -12.29 21.04
N ARG A 134 -7.52 -13.32 21.60
CA ARG A 134 -6.90 -14.42 22.35
C ARG A 134 -6.72 -15.70 21.53
N VAL A 135 -6.82 -15.62 20.23
CA VAL A 135 -6.69 -16.76 19.33
C VAL A 135 -5.21 -16.88 18.93
N ALA A 136 -4.76 -18.15 18.81
CA ALA A 136 -3.41 -18.41 18.28
C ALA A 136 -3.34 -18.08 16.79
N GLY A 137 -2.30 -17.33 16.37
CA GLY A 137 -2.13 -16.88 15.00
C GLY A 137 -2.17 -17.99 13.95
N GLN A 138 -1.71 -19.20 14.31
CA GLN A 138 -1.76 -20.38 13.42
C GLN A 138 -3.18 -20.83 13.07
N LYS A 139 -4.20 -20.45 13.85
CA LYS A 139 -5.61 -20.78 13.61
C LYS A 139 -6.32 -19.77 12.70
N LEU A 140 -5.65 -18.71 12.30
CA LEU A 140 -6.19 -17.64 11.48
C LEU A 140 -6.09 -17.98 9.98
N SER A 141 -7.06 -17.52 9.19
CA SER A 141 -6.95 -17.51 7.73
C SER A 141 -5.88 -16.52 7.27
N GLY A 142 -5.40 -16.63 6.02
CA GLY A 142 -4.42 -15.69 5.45
C GLY A 142 -4.87 -14.22 5.56
N GLY A 143 -6.13 -13.92 5.22
CA GLY A 143 -6.69 -12.57 5.35
C GLY A 143 -6.78 -12.09 6.80
N GLN A 144 -7.09 -12.98 7.75
CA GLN A 144 -7.06 -12.65 9.18
C GLN A 144 -5.65 -12.37 9.69
N LYS A 145 -4.67 -13.19 9.30
CA LYS A 145 -3.25 -12.96 9.63
C LYS A 145 -2.76 -11.62 9.09
N GLN A 146 -3.14 -11.28 7.85
CA GLN A 146 -2.77 -10.01 7.25
C GLN A 146 -3.38 -8.81 8.00
N ARG A 147 -4.63 -8.92 8.45
CA ARG A 147 -5.26 -7.90 9.30
C ARG A 147 -4.56 -7.77 10.66
N VAL A 148 -4.12 -8.87 11.25
CA VAL A 148 -3.31 -8.83 12.48
C VAL A 148 -1.97 -8.14 12.24
N ALA A 149 -1.29 -8.42 11.11
CA ALA A 149 -0.06 -7.72 10.74
C ALA A 149 -0.27 -6.21 10.57
N ILE A 150 -1.41 -5.80 9.98
CA ILE A 150 -1.81 -4.39 9.92
C ILE A 150 -2.06 -3.84 11.34
N ALA A 151 -2.76 -4.57 12.21
CA ALA A 151 -2.98 -4.16 13.59
C ALA A 151 -1.66 -3.95 14.35
N GLY A 152 -0.69 -4.86 14.22
CA GLY A 152 0.64 -4.72 14.82
C GLY A 152 1.36 -3.45 14.35
N ALA A 153 1.26 -3.11 13.07
CA ALA A 153 1.80 -1.86 12.54
C ALA A 153 1.04 -0.63 13.09
N LEU A 154 -0.29 -0.69 13.21
CA LEU A 154 -1.13 0.40 13.72
C LEU A 154 -0.95 0.65 15.21
N ALA A 155 -0.67 -0.37 16.01
CA ALA A 155 -0.48 -0.23 17.46
C ALA A 155 0.70 0.68 17.83
N VAL A 156 1.66 0.85 16.93
CA VAL A 156 2.73 1.85 17.07
C VAL A 156 2.20 3.28 16.89
N MET A 157 1.00 3.47 16.36
CA MET A 157 0.37 4.76 16.02
C MET A 157 1.15 5.53 14.95
N PRO A 158 1.48 4.90 13.80
CA PRO A 158 2.23 5.56 12.73
C PRO A 158 1.33 6.58 12.00
N LYS A 159 1.96 7.56 11.35
CA LYS A 159 1.26 8.52 10.48
C LYS A 159 1.21 8.06 9.01
N ILE A 160 2.09 7.15 8.63
CA ILE A 160 2.18 6.57 7.30
C ILE A 160 2.10 5.06 7.43
N LEU A 161 1.26 4.42 6.62
CA LEU A 161 1.17 2.97 6.49
C LEU A 161 1.60 2.55 5.09
N ILE A 162 2.64 1.72 5.01
CA ILE A 162 3.11 1.11 3.76
C ILE A 162 2.67 -0.35 3.74
N LEU A 163 2.00 -0.75 2.67
CA LEU A 163 1.58 -2.12 2.42
C LEU A 163 2.35 -2.63 1.19
N ASP A 164 3.33 -3.50 1.42
CA ASP A 164 4.20 -4.04 0.36
C ASP A 164 3.69 -5.41 -0.10
N GLU A 165 2.89 -5.40 -1.19
CA GLU A 165 2.23 -6.58 -1.78
C GLU A 165 1.43 -7.41 -0.76
N SER A 166 0.90 -6.76 0.26
CA SER A 166 0.26 -7.39 1.41
C SER A 166 -1.03 -8.15 1.11
N THR A 167 -1.58 -8.00 -0.09
CA THR A 167 -2.79 -8.69 -0.56
C THR A 167 -2.51 -9.85 -1.51
N ALA A 168 -1.24 -10.03 -1.93
CA ALA A 168 -0.87 -10.97 -2.99
C ALA A 168 -1.19 -12.44 -2.66
N MET A 169 -1.12 -12.83 -1.38
CA MET A 169 -1.34 -14.20 -0.92
C MET A 169 -2.78 -14.46 -0.46
N LEU A 170 -3.69 -13.50 -0.66
CA LEU A 170 -5.07 -13.58 -0.18
C LEU A 170 -6.02 -14.05 -1.28
N ASP A 171 -7.05 -14.77 -0.87
CA ASP A 171 -8.22 -15.03 -1.71
C ASP A 171 -8.98 -13.71 -2.01
N PRO A 172 -9.88 -13.69 -3.00
CA PRO A 172 -10.57 -12.46 -3.39
C PRO A 172 -11.33 -11.79 -2.24
N LEU A 173 -11.95 -12.56 -1.34
CA LEU A 173 -12.70 -12.02 -0.20
C LEU A 173 -11.76 -11.39 0.83
N GLY A 174 -10.72 -12.11 1.23
CA GLY A 174 -9.70 -11.59 2.17
C GLY A 174 -9.01 -10.34 1.65
N ARG A 175 -8.77 -10.26 0.34
CA ARG A 175 -8.23 -9.07 -0.31
C ARG A 175 -9.18 -7.88 -0.20
N GLU A 176 -10.47 -8.08 -0.50
CA GLU A 176 -11.48 -7.02 -0.38
C GLU A 176 -11.60 -6.53 1.07
N GLU A 177 -11.60 -7.44 2.05
CA GLU A 177 -11.63 -7.09 3.48
C GLU A 177 -10.44 -6.22 3.89
N VAL A 178 -9.21 -6.59 3.47
CA VAL A 178 -8.00 -5.81 3.76
C VAL A 178 -8.05 -4.44 3.09
N LEU A 179 -8.45 -4.37 1.83
CA LEU A 179 -8.57 -3.08 1.11
C LEU A 179 -9.62 -2.16 1.73
N ASN A 180 -10.73 -2.70 2.25
CA ASN A 180 -11.74 -1.93 2.94
C ASN A 180 -11.20 -1.34 4.25
N VAL A 181 -10.39 -2.09 5.01
CA VAL A 181 -9.68 -1.58 6.18
C VAL A 181 -8.74 -0.43 5.77
N VAL A 182 -7.91 -0.64 4.76
CA VAL A 182 -6.95 0.37 4.26
C VAL A 182 -7.65 1.66 3.84
N LYS A 183 -8.76 1.55 3.09
CA LYS A 183 -9.59 2.71 2.70
C LYS A 183 -10.18 3.44 3.91
N SER A 184 -10.62 2.70 4.93
CA SER A 184 -11.16 3.30 6.16
C SER A 184 -10.08 4.08 6.92
N LEU A 185 -8.88 3.51 7.04
CA LEU A 185 -7.72 4.16 7.67
C LEU A 185 -7.33 5.45 6.92
N ASN A 186 -7.27 5.41 5.59
CA ASN A 186 -6.98 6.60 4.79
C ASN A 186 -8.06 7.67 4.96
N LYS A 187 -9.35 7.31 4.93
CA LYS A 187 -10.46 8.25 5.17
C LYS A 187 -10.40 8.88 6.56
N SER A 188 -9.80 8.23 7.55
CA SER A 188 -9.56 8.80 8.89
C SER A 188 -8.32 9.72 8.95
N GLY A 189 -7.66 9.98 7.82
CA GLY A 189 -6.54 10.91 7.70
C GLY A 189 -5.15 10.26 7.64
N MET A 190 -5.05 8.93 7.68
CA MET A 190 -3.77 8.23 7.55
C MET A 190 -3.22 8.33 6.13
N THR A 191 -1.94 8.63 6.00
CA THR A 191 -1.24 8.52 4.71
C THR A 191 -0.99 7.04 4.40
N VAL A 192 -1.38 6.60 3.20
CA VAL A 192 -1.25 5.19 2.78
C VAL A 192 -0.42 5.08 1.52
N ILE A 193 0.52 4.13 1.51
CA ILE A 193 1.26 3.72 0.32
C ILE A 193 0.96 2.24 0.09
N LEU A 194 0.20 1.94 -0.95
CA LEU A 194 -0.11 0.58 -1.36
C LEU A 194 0.77 0.18 -2.54
N ILE A 195 1.61 -0.82 -2.33
CA ILE A 195 2.40 -1.43 -3.39
C ILE A 195 1.70 -2.71 -3.81
N THR A 196 1.36 -2.81 -5.09
CA THR A 196 0.64 -3.96 -5.62
C THR A 196 0.94 -4.19 -7.10
N HIS A 197 0.63 -5.38 -7.58
CA HIS A 197 0.58 -5.71 -9.01
C HIS A 197 -0.88 -5.95 -9.49
N TYR A 198 -1.88 -5.68 -8.64
CA TYR A 198 -3.29 -5.77 -8.98
C TYR A 198 -3.85 -4.41 -9.35
N MET A 199 -4.25 -4.24 -10.61
CA MET A 199 -4.73 -2.96 -11.12
C MET A 199 -6.02 -2.50 -10.45
N ASP A 200 -6.91 -3.44 -10.10
CA ASP A 200 -8.18 -3.14 -9.43
C ASP A 200 -7.98 -2.51 -8.04
N GLU A 201 -6.85 -2.76 -7.38
CA GLU A 201 -6.53 -2.16 -6.07
C GLU A 201 -6.17 -0.68 -6.20
N ALA A 202 -5.51 -0.31 -7.29
CA ALA A 202 -5.07 1.06 -7.55
C ALA A 202 -6.21 2.03 -7.88
N VAL A 203 -7.38 1.48 -8.26
CA VAL A 203 -8.56 2.29 -8.64
C VAL A 203 -9.03 3.23 -7.52
N SER A 204 -8.80 2.85 -6.27
CA SER A 204 -9.25 3.61 -5.10
C SER A 204 -8.22 4.62 -4.57
N ALA A 205 -7.04 4.68 -5.19
CA ALA A 205 -5.99 5.60 -4.78
C ALA A 205 -6.27 7.03 -5.28
N ASP A 206 -5.75 8.03 -4.57
CA ASP A 206 -5.78 9.42 -5.03
C ASP A 206 -4.83 9.63 -6.21
N ARG A 207 -3.69 8.92 -6.17
CA ARG A 207 -2.64 8.97 -7.18
C ARG A 207 -2.01 7.59 -7.38
N VAL A 208 -1.64 7.32 -8.61
CA VAL A 208 -0.93 6.10 -9.03
C VAL A 208 0.42 6.48 -9.60
N VAL A 209 1.45 5.77 -9.17
CA VAL A 209 2.80 5.80 -9.72
C VAL A 209 3.14 4.45 -10.30
N VAL A 210 3.59 4.42 -11.55
CA VAL A 210 4.04 3.18 -12.21
C VAL A 210 5.55 3.18 -12.27
N LEU A 211 6.16 2.18 -11.62
CA LEU A 211 7.60 1.97 -11.67
C LEU A 211 7.96 1.00 -12.80
N LYS A 212 8.98 1.36 -13.57
CA LYS A 212 9.59 0.53 -14.60
C LYS A 212 11.11 0.65 -14.52
N LYS A 213 11.81 -0.46 -14.30
CA LYS A 213 13.29 -0.52 -14.21
C LYS A 213 13.89 0.53 -13.26
N GLY A 214 13.25 0.73 -12.12
CA GLY A 214 13.73 1.65 -11.08
C GLY A 214 13.40 3.13 -11.29
N GLU A 215 12.64 3.47 -12.32
CA GLU A 215 12.22 4.84 -12.65
C GLU A 215 10.71 4.97 -12.63
N ILE A 216 10.21 6.20 -12.47
CA ILE A 216 8.78 6.50 -12.62
C ILE A 216 8.47 6.63 -14.11
N ALA A 217 7.71 5.66 -14.64
CA ALA A 217 7.27 5.67 -16.04
C ALA A 217 6.00 6.48 -16.26
N LEU A 218 5.05 6.42 -15.31
CA LEU A 218 3.78 7.14 -15.33
C LEU A 218 3.42 7.58 -13.92
N GLU A 219 2.75 8.73 -13.81
CA GLU A 219 2.23 9.26 -12.56
C GLU A 219 0.97 10.09 -12.85
N GLY A 220 -0.05 9.96 -12.01
CA GLY A 220 -1.29 10.72 -12.15
C GLY A 220 -2.47 10.10 -11.40
N LYS A 221 -3.67 10.60 -11.65
CA LYS A 221 -4.89 9.97 -11.14
C LYS A 221 -5.09 8.59 -11.80
N PRO A 222 -5.77 7.64 -11.12
CA PRO A 222 -5.95 6.29 -11.66
C PRO A 222 -6.44 6.26 -13.11
N LEU A 223 -7.48 7.02 -13.44
CA LEU A 223 -8.03 7.04 -14.79
C LEU A 223 -7.01 7.55 -15.83
N ASP A 224 -6.27 8.61 -15.50
CA ASP A 224 -5.29 9.21 -16.40
C ASP A 224 -4.14 8.24 -16.69
N VAL A 225 -3.68 7.53 -15.66
CA VAL A 225 -2.61 6.52 -15.78
C VAL A 225 -3.06 5.33 -16.61
N PHE A 226 -4.25 4.76 -16.33
CA PHE A 226 -4.73 3.57 -17.04
C PHE A 226 -5.18 3.86 -18.48
N MET A 227 -5.57 5.11 -18.78
CA MET A 227 -5.88 5.54 -20.16
C MET A 227 -4.65 5.97 -20.94
N ASN A 228 -3.48 6.09 -20.32
CA ASN A 228 -2.26 6.47 -21.01
C ASN A 228 -1.77 5.33 -21.92
N PRO A 229 -1.52 5.56 -23.22
CA PRO A 229 -1.04 4.53 -24.14
C PRO A 229 0.24 3.83 -23.68
N LYS A 230 1.12 4.53 -22.94
CA LYS A 230 2.37 4.00 -22.40
C LYS A 230 2.17 2.92 -21.31
N ILE A 231 0.94 2.73 -20.79
CA ILE A 231 0.67 1.69 -19.78
C ILE A 231 1.01 0.29 -20.33
N LYS A 232 0.78 0.06 -21.63
CA LYS A 232 1.12 -1.19 -22.30
C LYS A 232 2.63 -1.48 -22.30
N ASP A 233 3.45 -0.42 -22.40
CA ASP A 233 4.91 -0.54 -22.36
C ASP A 233 5.41 -0.94 -20.95
N CYS A 234 4.57 -0.76 -19.91
CA CYS A 234 4.87 -1.13 -18.54
C CYS A 234 4.43 -2.57 -18.21
N ALA A 235 4.00 -3.36 -19.21
CA ALA A 235 3.47 -4.72 -19.07
C ALA A 235 2.39 -4.84 -17.97
N LEU A 236 1.58 -3.81 -17.81
CA LEU A 236 0.46 -3.77 -16.90
C LEU A 236 -0.85 -3.93 -17.67
N GLU A 237 -1.76 -4.68 -17.09
CA GLU A 237 -3.12 -4.83 -17.59
C GLU A 237 -3.98 -3.62 -17.18
N LEU A 238 -5.17 -3.53 -17.74
CA LEU A 238 -6.16 -2.54 -17.31
C LEU A 238 -6.97 -3.09 -16.13
N PRO A 239 -7.51 -2.22 -15.24
CA PRO A 239 -8.54 -2.63 -14.30
C PRO A 239 -9.69 -3.33 -15.04
N ARG A 240 -10.24 -4.38 -14.44
CA ARG A 240 -11.26 -5.22 -15.10
C ARG A 240 -12.44 -4.44 -15.63
N ALA A 241 -13.00 -3.51 -14.83
CA ALA A 241 -14.12 -2.70 -15.26
C ALA A 241 -13.77 -1.81 -16.47
N LEU A 242 -12.57 -1.23 -16.48
CA LEU A 242 -12.10 -0.40 -17.59
C LEU A 242 -11.90 -1.24 -18.86
N TYR A 243 -11.32 -2.44 -18.74
CA TYR A 243 -11.16 -3.37 -19.84
C TYR A 243 -12.51 -3.76 -20.46
N ILE A 244 -13.49 -4.14 -19.59
CA ILE A 244 -14.84 -4.48 -20.04
C ILE A 244 -15.52 -3.28 -20.69
N SER A 245 -15.43 -2.08 -20.10
CA SER A 245 -15.98 -0.86 -20.68
C SER A 245 -15.44 -0.59 -22.08
N SER A 246 -14.12 -0.76 -22.27
CA SER A 246 -13.50 -0.58 -23.58
C SER A 246 -14.02 -1.58 -24.60
N LYS A 247 -14.16 -2.87 -24.20
CA LYS A 247 -14.70 -3.91 -25.08
C LYS A 247 -16.18 -3.69 -25.43
N LEU A 248 -16.98 -3.24 -24.49
CA LEU A 248 -18.39 -2.92 -24.75
C LEU A 248 -18.53 -1.74 -25.73
N LYS A 249 -17.67 -0.71 -25.62
CA LYS A 249 -17.62 0.39 -26.59
C LYS A 249 -17.20 -0.08 -27.98
N GLU A 250 -16.21 -0.96 -28.08
CA GLU A 250 -15.81 -1.59 -29.37
C GLU A 250 -16.97 -2.36 -30.02
N LEU A 251 -17.86 -2.97 -29.24
CA LEU A 251 -19.07 -3.67 -29.69
C LEU A 251 -20.26 -2.75 -29.98
N GLY A 252 -20.09 -1.42 -29.89
CA GLY A 252 -21.12 -0.45 -30.21
C GLY A 252 -22.09 -0.12 -29.08
N ILE A 253 -21.84 -0.57 -27.85
CA ILE A 253 -22.65 -0.18 -26.68
C ILE A 253 -22.30 1.24 -26.28
N PRO A 254 -23.30 2.17 -26.21
CA PRO A 254 -23.06 3.60 -26.05
C PRO A 254 -22.78 3.99 -24.59
N LEU A 255 -21.69 3.48 -24.02
CA LEU A 255 -21.22 3.92 -22.70
C LEU A 255 -20.69 5.35 -22.77
N LYS A 256 -21.15 6.20 -21.86
CA LYS A 256 -20.78 7.63 -21.80
C LYS A 256 -19.37 7.84 -21.27
N GLU A 257 -18.99 7.04 -20.26
CA GLU A 257 -17.74 7.20 -19.53
C GLU A 257 -16.87 5.94 -19.59
N ASN A 258 -15.65 6.06 -19.08
CA ASN A 258 -14.76 4.95 -18.82
C ASN A 258 -14.85 4.59 -17.33
N HIS A 259 -15.27 3.38 -17.02
CA HIS A 259 -15.52 2.94 -15.66
C HIS A 259 -14.29 2.25 -15.07
N LEU A 260 -13.84 2.71 -13.92
CA LEU A 260 -12.76 2.07 -13.17
C LEU A 260 -13.29 1.00 -12.21
N THR A 261 -14.54 1.09 -11.78
CA THR A 261 -15.14 0.14 -10.82
C THR A 261 -16.29 -0.64 -11.45
N LYS A 262 -16.49 -1.87 -10.97
CA LYS A 262 -17.60 -2.75 -11.41
C LYS A 262 -18.96 -2.15 -11.10
N GLU A 263 -19.07 -1.44 -9.96
CA GLU A 263 -20.32 -0.79 -9.51
C GLU A 263 -20.73 0.32 -10.49
N SER A 264 -19.81 1.23 -10.84
CA SER A 264 -20.10 2.33 -11.76
C SER A 264 -20.45 1.84 -13.17
N LEU A 265 -19.77 0.77 -13.64
CA LEU A 265 -20.09 0.14 -14.91
C LEU A 265 -21.47 -0.50 -14.89
N ALA A 266 -21.78 -1.26 -13.83
CA ALA A 266 -23.08 -1.93 -13.68
C ALA A 266 -24.23 -0.91 -13.63
N GLU A 267 -24.07 0.20 -12.91
CA GLU A 267 -25.06 1.27 -12.84
C GLU A 267 -25.36 1.88 -14.22
N GLU A 268 -24.34 2.15 -15.03
CA GLU A 268 -24.56 2.68 -16.37
C GLU A 268 -25.25 1.65 -17.28
N LEU A 269 -24.84 0.40 -17.25
CA LEU A 269 -25.46 -0.68 -18.01
C LEU A 269 -26.94 -0.87 -17.62
N CYS A 270 -27.27 -0.89 -16.34
CA CYS A 270 -28.66 -0.98 -15.88
C CYS A 270 -29.51 0.19 -16.42
N LYS A 271 -28.97 1.42 -16.41
CA LYS A 271 -29.67 2.59 -16.96
C LYS A 271 -29.87 2.51 -18.48
N LEU A 272 -28.93 1.90 -19.22
CA LEU A 272 -29.06 1.71 -20.66
C LEU A 272 -30.12 0.67 -20.99
N PHE A 273 -30.13 -0.47 -20.31
CA PHE A 273 -31.11 -1.56 -20.54
C PHE A 273 -32.52 -1.24 -20.03
N GLN A 274 -32.71 -0.32 -19.09
CA GLN A 274 -34.03 0.15 -18.66
C GLN A 274 -34.66 1.13 -19.66
N LYS A 275 -33.88 1.69 -20.59
CA LYS A 275 -34.35 2.65 -21.62
C LYS A 275 -34.54 1.99 -22.98
N ALA A 276 -34.13 0.75 -23.15
CA ALA A 276 -34.32 -0.05 -24.36
C ALA A 276 -35.59 -0.91 -24.24
#